data_cd346033a0127ef11ff9ef4f7d3d3862
#
_entry.id   cd346033a0127ef11ff9ef4f7d3d3862
#
_cell.length_a   1.000
_cell.length_b   1.000
_cell.length_c   1.000
_cell.angle_alpha   90.00
_cell.angle_beta   90.00
_cell.angle_gamma   90.00
#
_symmetry.space_group_name_H-M   'P 1'
#
loop_
_entity.id
_entity.type
_entity.pdbx_description
1 polymer ?
#
loop_
_entity_poly.entity_id
_entity_poly.type
_entity_poly.pdbx_seq_one_letter_code
_entity_poly.pdbx_strand_id
1 'polypeptide(L)'
;MKKIIIINGPNLNLLGIRETSIYGKQSFDDYLNELKTSYPSTKIDFYQSNVEGELINKIQEIGFTYDGIILNAAAYTHTSVGIADAIAAIQTPVIEVHISNIYKREEVRHNSLISKNVVGVICGFGLKSYALALEAII
;
A
#
# COMPACT_ATOMS: atom_id res chain seq x y z
N MET A 1 -10.42 5.23 -18.50
CA MET A 1 -9.16 5.28 -17.72
C MET A 1 -9.40 4.69 -16.34
N LYS A 2 -8.61 3.72 -15.95
CA LYS A 2 -8.71 3.14 -14.60
C LYS A 2 -8.24 4.13 -13.54
N LYS A 3 -8.90 4.10 -12.41
CA LYS A 3 -8.65 5.00 -11.29
C LYS A 3 -8.19 4.18 -10.10
N ILE A 4 -6.91 4.31 -9.77
CA ILE A 4 -6.24 3.53 -8.72
C ILE A 4 -5.73 4.50 -7.65
N ILE A 5 -5.82 4.10 -6.40
CA ILE A 5 -5.20 4.87 -5.32
C ILE A 5 -4.17 4.02 -4.58
N ILE A 6 -3.02 4.63 -4.29
CA ILE A 6 -2.02 4.06 -3.40
C ILE A 6 -2.22 4.67 -2.02
N ILE A 7 -2.39 3.82 -1.02
CA ILE A 7 -2.55 4.23 0.38
C ILE A 7 -1.36 3.69 1.17
N ASN A 8 -0.55 4.59 1.72
CA ASN A 8 0.61 4.26 2.54
C ASN A 8 0.37 4.59 4.00
N GLY A 9 0.76 3.68 4.87
CA GLY A 9 0.62 3.77 6.31
C GLY A 9 1.79 4.46 7.01
N PRO A 10 1.95 4.20 8.33
CA PRO A 10 2.86 4.94 9.18
C PRO A 10 4.32 4.82 8.76
N ASN A 11 5.03 5.92 8.90
CA ASN A 11 6.47 6.04 8.66
C ASN A 11 6.88 5.98 7.19
N LEU A 12 5.96 5.72 6.26
CA LEU A 12 6.29 5.68 4.83
C LEU A 12 6.51 7.08 4.25
N ASN A 13 6.15 8.13 4.99
CA ASN A 13 6.54 9.50 4.67
C ASN A 13 8.06 9.73 4.84
N LEU A 14 8.76 8.80 5.51
CA LEU A 14 10.22 8.90 5.75
C LEU A 14 11.04 8.04 4.78
N LEU A 15 10.44 7.55 3.69
CA LEU A 15 11.19 6.82 2.68
C LEU A 15 12.29 7.69 2.09
N GLY A 16 13.48 7.10 1.94
CA GLY A 16 14.68 7.81 1.50
C GLY A 16 15.50 8.39 2.65
N ILE A 17 14.94 8.43 3.87
CA ILE A 17 15.60 8.99 5.06
C ILE A 17 15.92 7.92 6.09
N ARG A 18 14.93 7.05 6.44
CA ARG A 18 15.12 6.03 7.49
C ARG A 18 15.40 4.65 6.89
N GLU A 19 16.23 3.87 7.60
CA GLU A 19 16.48 2.45 7.26
C GLU A 19 16.69 2.23 5.76
N THR A 20 17.58 3.00 5.14
CA THR A 20 17.78 2.97 3.68
C THR A 20 18.24 1.61 3.18
N SER A 21 18.85 0.79 4.03
CA SER A 21 19.23 -0.59 3.69
C SER A 21 18.02 -1.51 3.48
N ILE A 22 16.85 -1.16 4.07
CA ILE A 22 15.62 -1.94 3.95
C ILE A 22 14.68 -1.32 2.90
N TYR A 23 14.50 0.00 2.95
CA TYR A 23 13.47 0.71 2.16
C TYR A 23 14.03 1.45 0.94
N GLY A 24 15.38 1.57 0.81
CA GLY A 24 16.01 2.31 -0.27
C GLY A 24 16.17 3.79 0.04
N LYS A 25 16.83 4.52 -0.87
CA LYS A 25 17.18 5.93 -0.71
C LYS A 25 16.25 6.88 -1.44
N GLN A 26 15.40 6.39 -2.34
CA GLN A 26 14.48 7.20 -3.10
C GLN A 26 13.27 7.58 -2.24
N SER A 27 12.82 8.84 -2.30
CA SER A 27 11.58 9.25 -1.65
C SER A 27 10.38 8.65 -2.38
N PHE A 28 9.26 8.53 -1.66
CA PHE A 28 8.05 8.03 -2.31
C PHE A 28 7.51 9.03 -3.34
N ASP A 29 7.63 10.34 -3.09
CA ASP A 29 7.17 11.35 -4.03
C ASP A 29 7.89 11.23 -5.38
N ASP A 30 9.20 11.02 -5.36
CA ASP A 30 9.99 10.83 -6.58
C ASP A 30 9.56 9.56 -7.31
N TYR A 31 9.39 8.47 -6.57
CA TYR A 31 8.94 7.21 -7.15
C TYR A 31 7.54 7.33 -7.75
N LEU A 32 6.62 8.01 -7.05
CA LEU A 32 5.24 8.22 -7.50
C LEU A 32 5.22 8.97 -8.83
N ASN A 33 6.06 9.98 -8.99
CA ASN A 33 6.17 10.71 -10.25
C ASN A 33 6.65 9.81 -11.39
N GLU A 34 7.63 8.95 -11.14
CA GLU A 34 8.09 7.97 -12.12
C GLU A 34 6.97 7.00 -12.49
N LEU A 35 6.23 6.52 -11.50
CA LEU A 35 5.14 5.58 -11.71
C LEU A 35 4.04 6.20 -12.58
N LYS A 36 3.65 7.43 -12.30
CA LYS A 36 2.64 8.15 -13.09
C LYS A 36 3.10 8.34 -14.53
N THR A 37 4.38 8.64 -14.74
CA THR A 37 4.95 8.79 -16.07
C THR A 37 4.94 7.47 -16.85
N SER A 38 5.20 6.36 -16.17
CA SER A 38 5.22 5.03 -16.78
C SER A 38 3.83 4.49 -17.10
N TYR A 39 2.79 4.99 -16.45
CA TYR A 39 1.40 4.52 -16.64
C TYR A 39 0.46 5.69 -16.95
N PRO A 40 0.68 6.37 -18.10
CA PRO A 40 -0.05 7.60 -18.43
C PRO A 40 -1.55 7.38 -18.68
N SER A 41 -1.96 6.15 -18.95
CA SER A 41 -3.37 5.80 -19.18
C SER A 41 -4.12 5.40 -17.92
N THR A 42 -3.46 5.45 -16.76
CA THR A 42 -4.06 5.13 -15.47
C THR A 42 -4.02 6.36 -14.58
N LYS A 43 -5.16 6.70 -13.95
CA LYS A 43 -5.17 7.76 -12.95
C LYS A 43 -4.68 7.17 -11.63
N ILE A 44 -3.55 7.66 -11.13
CA ILE A 44 -2.96 7.18 -9.88
C ILE A 44 -3.04 8.30 -8.86
N ASP A 45 -3.89 8.10 -7.84
CA ASP A 45 -3.99 8.99 -6.69
C ASP A 45 -3.16 8.43 -5.54
N PHE A 46 -2.87 9.26 -4.55
CA PHE A 46 -2.02 8.89 -3.43
C PHE A 46 -2.52 9.49 -2.12
N TYR A 47 -2.41 8.70 -1.06
CA TYR A 47 -2.70 9.14 0.30
C TYR A 47 -1.74 8.46 1.26
N GLN A 48 -1.24 9.21 2.24
CA GLN A 48 -0.37 8.68 3.29
C GLN A 48 -0.82 9.24 4.65
N SER A 49 -0.84 8.41 5.67
CA SER A 49 -1.08 8.86 7.04
C SER A 49 -0.40 7.95 8.04
N ASN A 50 0.02 8.53 9.16
CA ASN A 50 0.51 7.79 10.32
C ASN A 50 -0.64 7.42 11.27
N VAL A 51 -1.84 7.91 11.03
CA VAL A 51 -2.99 7.77 11.93
C VAL A 51 -3.90 6.66 11.44
N GLU A 52 -4.05 5.62 12.24
CA GLU A 52 -4.86 4.44 11.88
C GLU A 52 -6.28 4.81 11.45
N GLY A 53 -6.94 5.67 12.22
CA GLY A 53 -8.31 6.09 11.92
C GLY A 53 -8.43 6.85 10.60
N GLU A 54 -7.41 7.62 10.23
CA GLU A 54 -7.39 8.32 8.94
C GLU A 54 -7.27 7.34 7.77
N LEU A 55 -6.51 6.27 7.95
CA LEU A 55 -6.39 5.23 6.93
C LEU A 55 -7.73 4.51 6.75
N ILE A 56 -8.41 4.20 7.85
CA ILE A 56 -9.74 3.59 7.83
C ILE A 56 -10.74 4.51 7.11
N ASN A 57 -10.75 5.79 7.45
CA ASN A 57 -11.63 6.78 6.83
C ASN A 57 -11.39 6.87 5.33
N LYS A 58 -10.13 6.88 4.91
CA LYS A 58 -9.79 6.96 3.48
C LYS A 58 -10.26 5.72 2.73
N ILE A 59 -10.05 4.53 3.27
CA ILE A 59 -10.50 3.28 2.67
C ILE A 59 -12.02 3.31 2.46
N GLN A 60 -12.77 3.75 3.48
CA GLN A 60 -14.22 3.86 3.38
C GLN A 60 -14.65 4.88 2.34
N GLU A 61 -13.96 6.04 2.31
CA GLU A 61 -14.28 7.13 1.39
C GLU A 61 -14.19 6.69 -0.07
N ILE A 62 -13.14 5.96 -0.43
CA ILE A 62 -12.85 5.61 -1.83
C ILE A 62 -13.27 4.18 -2.19
N GLY A 63 -13.70 3.39 -1.23
CA GLY A 63 -13.88 1.94 -1.36
C GLY A 63 -15.01 1.49 -2.27
N PHE A 64 -15.79 2.42 -2.84
CA PHE A 64 -16.92 2.10 -3.71
C PHE A 64 -16.83 2.79 -5.06
N THR A 65 -15.81 3.61 -5.29
CA THR A 65 -15.71 4.45 -6.50
C THR A 65 -14.41 4.26 -7.28
N TYR A 66 -13.37 3.69 -6.68
CA TYR A 66 -12.11 3.43 -7.37
C TYR A 66 -12.11 2.03 -7.98
N ASP A 67 -11.25 1.83 -8.98
CA ASP A 67 -11.09 0.52 -9.63
C ASP A 67 -10.13 -0.39 -8.86
N GLY A 68 -9.26 0.17 -8.04
CA GLY A 68 -8.35 -0.59 -7.22
C GLY A 68 -7.66 0.23 -6.16
N ILE A 69 -7.25 -0.44 -5.09
CA ILE A 69 -6.46 0.14 -4.00
C ILE A 69 -5.18 -0.66 -3.88
N ILE A 70 -4.05 0.03 -3.85
CA ILE A 70 -2.76 -0.55 -3.50
C ILE A 70 -2.46 -0.08 -2.09
N LEU A 71 -2.50 -1.00 -1.12
CA LEU A 71 -2.39 -0.67 0.30
C LEU A 71 -1.09 -1.20 0.88
N ASN A 72 -0.26 -0.29 1.36
CA ASN A 72 0.87 -0.60 2.22
C ASN A 72 0.58 -0.05 3.60
N ALA A 73 -0.04 -0.87 4.46
CA ALA A 73 -0.43 -0.45 5.80
C ALA A 73 0.76 -0.40 6.77
N ALA A 74 1.95 -0.76 6.31
CA ALA A 74 3.18 -0.76 7.11
C ALA A 74 2.97 -1.54 8.41
N ALA A 75 3.38 -0.99 9.54
CA ALA A 75 3.27 -1.71 10.83
C ALA A 75 1.83 -2.06 11.19
N TYR A 76 0.84 -1.28 10.75
CA TYR A 76 -0.57 -1.60 11.04
C TYR A 76 -1.05 -2.88 10.35
N THR A 77 -0.35 -3.38 9.36
CA THR A 77 -0.60 -4.70 8.76
C THR A 77 -0.69 -5.80 9.82
N HIS A 78 0.13 -5.67 10.86
CA HIS A 78 0.34 -6.71 11.87
C HIS A 78 -0.46 -6.48 13.14
N THR A 79 -1.17 -5.35 13.26
CA THR A 79 -1.83 -4.94 14.50
C THR A 79 -3.27 -4.45 14.31
N SER A 80 -3.65 -4.02 13.11
CA SER A 80 -4.93 -3.32 12.94
C SER A 80 -6.05 -4.24 12.48
N VAL A 81 -6.86 -4.67 13.42
CA VAL A 81 -8.15 -5.32 13.11
C VAL A 81 -9.09 -4.31 12.44
N GLY A 82 -9.02 -3.02 12.83
CA GLY A 82 -9.86 -1.98 12.25
C GLY A 82 -9.64 -1.80 10.74
N ILE A 83 -8.38 -1.81 10.29
CA ILE A 83 -8.08 -1.72 8.85
C ILE A 83 -8.57 -2.99 8.14
N ALA A 84 -8.35 -4.17 8.74
CA ALA A 84 -8.85 -5.43 8.17
C ALA A 84 -10.36 -5.39 7.96
N ASP A 85 -11.10 -4.89 8.95
CA ASP A 85 -12.56 -4.76 8.87
C ASP A 85 -12.98 -3.75 7.80
N ALA A 86 -12.26 -2.63 7.68
CA ALA A 86 -12.55 -1.64 6.65
C ALA A 86 -12.41 -2.23 5.24
N ILE A 87 -11.36 -3.01 5.00
CA ILE A 87 -11.15 -3.69 3.72
C ILE A 87 -12.30 -4.66 3.42
N ALA A 88 -12.74 -5.41 4.42
CA ALA A 88 -13.84 -6.37 4.27
C ALA A 88 -15.17 -5.67 3.93
N ALA A 89 -15.33 -4.43 4.34
CA ALA A 89 -16.59 -3.69 4.19
C ALA A 89 -16.76 -3.01 2.82
N ILE A 90 -15.69 -2.84 2.05
CA ILE A 90 -15.71 -2.11 0.78
C ILE A 90 -15.82 -3.07 -0.41
N GLN A 91 -16.09 -2.49 -1.60
CA GLN A 91 -16.21 -3.25 -2.85
C GLN A 91 -14.96 -3.18 -3.71
N THR A 92 -14.21 -2.09 -3.65
CA THR A 92 -13.00 -1.92 -4.45
C THR A 92 -11.95 -2.97 -4.07
N PRO A 93 -11.37 -3.69 -5.06
CA PRO A 93 -10.34 -4.69 -4.76
C PRO A 93 -9.07 -4.03 -4.22
N VAL A 94 -8.46 -4.70 -3.24
CA VAL A 94 -7.26 -4.24 -2.56
C VAL A 94 -6.12 -5.21 -2.81
N ILE A 95 -4.95 -4.68 -3.21
CA ILE A 95 -3.69 -5.44 -3.25
C ILE A 95 -2.84 -4.96 -2.07
N GLU A 96 -2.42 -5.90 -1.24
CA GLU A 96 -1.50 -5.62 -0.14
C GLU A 96 -0.07 -5.57 -0.65
N VAL A 97 0.66 -4.52 -0.31
CA VAL A 97 2.06 -4.33 -0.74
C VAL A 97 2.95 -4.10 0.46
N HIS A 98 4.13 -4.71 0.41
CA HIS A 98 5.22 -4.46 1.34
C HIS A 98 6.51 -4.24 0.55
N ILE A 99 7.27 -3.21 0.88
CA ILE A 99 8.53 -2.88 0.22
C ILE A 99 9.58 -3.93 0.55
N SER A 100 9.70 -4.29 1.84
CA SER A 100 10.62 -5.32 2.30
C SER A 100 10.00 -6.71 2.18
N ASN A 101 10.85 -7.73 2.15
CA ASN A 101 10.37 -9.10 2.35
C ASN A 101 10.13 -9.28 3.86
N ILE A 102 8.86 -9.22 4.26
CA ILE A 102 8.47 -9.28 5.68
C ILE A 102 8.89 -10.59 6.35
N TYR A 103 9.07 -11.64 5.56
CA TYR A 103 9.48 -12.96 6.08
C TYR A 103 10.97 -13.05 6.42
N LYS A 104 11.76 -12.04 6.02
CA LYS A 104 13.16 -11.90 6.42
C LYS A 104 13.34 -11.00 7.64
N ARG A 105 12.26 -10.47 8.17
CA ARG A 105 12.26 -9.54 9.30
C ARG A 105 11.85 -10.28 10.57
N GLU A 106 11.68 -9.53 11.68
CA GLU A 106 11.28 -10.11 12.96
C GLU A 106 9.90 -10.80 12.86
N GLU A 107 9.69 -11.80 13.70
CA GLU A 107 8.54 -12.72 13.62
C GLU A 107 7.18 -12.01 13.64
N VAL A 108 7.06 -10.89 14.38
CA VAL A 108 5.80 -10.13 14.45
C VAL A 108 5.35 -9.65 13.06
N ARG A 109 6.27 -9.49 12.12
CA ARG A 109 5.96 -9.04 10.76
C ARG A 109 5.55 -10.16 9.81
N HIS A 110 5.63 -11.43 10.26
CA HIS A 110 5.27 -12.56 9.42
C HIS A 110 3.77 -12.78 9.30
N ASN A 111 2.97 -12.21 10.21
CA ASN A 111 1.52 -12.36 10.22
C ASN A 111 0.84 -11.08 9.80
N SER A 112 0.07 -11.14 8.72
CA SER A 112 -0.76 -10.05 8.28
C SER A 112 -2.20 -10.27 8.72
N LEU A 113 -2.78 -9.29 9.40
CA LEU A 113 -4.19 -9.32 9.79
C LEU A 113 -5.11 -8.95 8.62
N ILE A 114 -4.56 -8.30 7.59
CA ILE A 114 -5.37 -7.79 6.47
C ILE A 114 -5.36 -8.71 5.25
N SER A 115 -4.41 -9.65 5.13
CA SER A 115 -4.24 -10.48 3.94
C SER A 115 -5.46 -11.30 3.56
N LYS A 116 -6.25 -11.73 4.54
CA LYS A 116 -7.45 -12.53 4.30
C LYS A 116 -8.53 -11.77 3.52
N ASN A 117 -8.48 -10.43 3.53
CA ASN A 117 -9.50 -9.57 2.91
C ASN A 117 -9.03 -8.91 1.62
N VAL A 118 -7.80 -9.17 1.18
CA VAL A 118 -7.25 -8.58 -0.06
C VAL A 118 -7.27 -9.59 -1.20
N VAL A 119 -7.16 -9.09 -2.43
CA VAL A 119 -7.14 -9.94 -3.63
C VAL A 119 -5.81 -10.69 -3.74
N GLY A 120 -4.72 -10.04 -3.36
CA GLY A 120 -3.39 -10.63 -3.43
C GLY A 120 -2.38 -9.82 -2.64
N VAL A 121 -1.19 -10.40 -2.45
CA VAL A 121 -0.10 -9.83 -1.65
C VAL A 121 1.17 -9.81 -2.49
N ILE A 122 1.87 -8.68 -2.51
CA ILE A 122 3.19 -8.53 -3.15
C ILE A 122 4.13 -7.97 -2.11
N CYS A 123 5.23 -8.65 -1.87
CA CYS A 123 6.22 -8.17 -0.91
C CYS A 123 7.65 -8.47 -1.35
N GLY A 124 8.60 -7.62 -0.96
CA GLY A 124 10.02 -7.93 -1.05
C GLY A 124 10.74 -7.41 -2.28
N PHE A 125 10.09 -6.66 -3.15
CA PHE A 125 10.71 -6.17 -4.40
C PHE A 125 10.99 -4.66 -4.36
N GLY A 126 11.13 -4.10 -3.16
CA GLY A 126 11.38 -2.67 -3.01
C GLY A 126 10.20 -1.85 -3.52
N LEU A 127 10.48 -0.66 -4.02
CA LEU A 127 9.44 0.21 -4.58
C LEU A 127 8.77 -0.41 -5.81
N LYS A 128 9.47 -1.28 -6.54
CA LYS A 128 8.88 -1.99 -7.67
C LYS A 128 7.64 -2.81 -7.28
N SER A 129 7.48 -3.14 -6.02
CA SER A 129 6.28 -3.84 -5.53
C SER A 129 5.00 -3.09 -5.88
N TYR A 130 5.03 -1.75 -5.86
CA TYR A 130 3.87 -0.94 -6.25
C TYR A 130 3.56 -1.06 -7.74
N ALA A 131 4.58 -1.06 -8.60
CA ALA A 131 4.39 -1.24 -10.04
C ALA A 131 3.82 -2.62 -10.34
N LEU A 132 4.30 -3.65 -9.64
CA LEU A 132 3.78 -5.01 -9.79
C LEU A 132 2.31 -5.10 -9.38
N ALA A 133 1.93 -4.41 -8.30
CA ALA A 133 0.55 -4.35 -7.86
C ALA A 133 -0.33 -3.64 -8.90
N LEU A 134 0.17 -2.56 -9.48
CA LEU A 134 -0.53 -1.83 -10.51
C LEU A 134 -0.78 -2.72 -11.73
N GLU A 135 0.22 -3.46 -12.17
CA GLU A 135 0.09 -4.43 -13.27
C GLU A 135 -0.95 -5.51 -12.96
N ALA A 136 -1.08 -5.89 -11.71
CA ALA A 136 -2.06 -6.90 -11.30
C ALA A 136 -3.49 -6.39 -11.38
N ILE A 137 -3.70 -5.08 -11.23
CA ILE A 137 -5.05 -4.47 -11.22
C ILE A 137 -5.49 -4.03 -12.61
N ILE A 138 -4.57 -3.44 -13.37
CA ILE A 138 -4.93 -2.89 -14.70
C ILE A 138 -4.90 -3.98 -15.76
#